data_80b25808a176684b035842adf8ba47ba
#
_entry.id   80b25808a176684b035842adf8ba47ba
#
_cell.length_a   1.000
_cell.length_b   1.000
_cell.length_c   1.000
_cell.angle_alpha   90.00
_cell.angle_beta   90.00
_cell.angle_gamma   90.00
#
_symmetry.space_group_name_H-M   'P 1'
#
loop_
_entity.id
_entity.type
_entity.pdbx_description
1 polymer ?
#
loop_
_entity_poly.entity_id
_entity_poly.type
_entity_poly.pdbx_seq_one_letter_code
_entity_poly.pdbx_strand_id
1 'polypeptide(L)'
;MLNFALLGAGRIGKMHAEIINNHSETALKYVYDINEKFANQVAEKFNAKAVNSPEEAINSNEINAILIASATPTHTKFITMGVKAGKAIFCEKPIDLNIDKVNQCMQDIEGSNVPLQIGFNRRFDNSHAKAQEARVKKIIGELEMIIITSRDPEPPGLDYLNAAGGFFRDTTIHDFDLSRFILGEDPIVQVSAFGENLFDENAKKAKDFDTAMFVLKSKA
;
A
#
# COMPACT_ATOMS: atom_id res chain seq x y z
N MET A 1 -8.69 20.18 -11.39
CA MET A 1 -7.52 19.93 -10.53
C MET A 1 -7.98 19.14 -9.33
N LEU A 2 -7.37 18.02 -9.04
CA LEU A 2 -7.73 17.15 -7.92
C LEU A 2 -6.88 17.53 -6.69
N ASN A 3 -7.54 17.98 -5.64
CA ASN A 3 -6.89 18.43 -4.42
C ASN A 3 -6.72 17.30 -3.42
N PHE A 4 -5.51 17.06 -2.97
CA PHE A 4 -5.15 15.99 -2.04
C PHE A 4 -4.87 16.50 -0.63
N ALA A 5 -5.26 15.70 0.35
CA ALA A 5 -4.68 15.71 1.70
C ALA A 5 -3.78 14.49 1.88
N LEU A 6 -2.58 14.70 2.39
CA LEU A 6 -1.64 13.65 2.75
C LEU A 6 -1.71 13.36 4.24
N LEU A 7 -1.95 12.11 4.59
CA LEU A 7 -1.96 11.60 5.97
C LEU A 7 -0.75 10.69 6.18
N GLY A 8 0.26 11.19 6.86
CA GLY A 8 1.57 10.56 7.01
C GLY A 8 2.63 11.20 6.12
N ALA A 9 3.61 11.88 6.74
CA ALA A 9 4.70 12.61 6.08
C ALA A 9 6.07 11.95 6.27
N GLY A 10 6.09 10.63 6.48
CA GLY A 10 7.29 9.80 6.53
C GLY A 10 7.94 9.64 5.15
N ARG A 11 8.84 8.66 5.02
CA ARG A 11 9.58 8.39 3.76
C ARG A 11 8.63 8.21 2.56
N ILE A 12 7.63 7.37 2.69
CA ILE A 12 6.66 7.07 1.62
C ILE A 12 5.74 8.27 1.36
N GLY A 13 5.26 8.95 2.42
CA GLY A 13 4.44 10.14 2.27
C GLY A 13 5.17 11.28 1.52
N LYS A 14 6.47 11.48 1.79
CA LYS A 14 7.29 12.47 1.05
C LYS A 14 7.40 12.14 -0.43
N MET A 15 7.57 10.87 -0.78
CA MET A 15 7.59 10.42 -2.17
C MET A 15 6.25 10.70 -2.85
N HIS A 16 5.13 10.36 -2.22
CA HIS A 16 3.81 10.65 -2.77
C HIS A 16 3.51 12.14 -2.88
N ALA A 17 3.93 12.95 -1.90
CA ALA A 17 3.80 14.41 -1.97
C ALA A 17 4.49 14.98 -3.21
N GLU A 18 5.68 14.47 -3.54
CA GLU A 18 6.41 14.88 -4.74
C GLU A 18 5.68 14.46 -6.03
N ILE A 19 5.14 13.24 -6.08
CA ILE A 19 4.35 12.76 -7.21
C ILE A 19 3.10 13.63 -7.41
N ILE A 20 2.34 13.92 -6.35
CA ILE A 20 1.16 14.78 -6.40
C ILE A 20 1.53 16.17 -6.90
N ASN A 21 2.62 16.75 -6.39
CA ASN A 21 3.04 18.09 -6.78
C ASN A 21 3.51 18.19 -8.24
N ASN A 22 4.12 17.13 -8.75
CA ASN A 22 4.65 17.11 -10.12
C ASN A 22 3.60 16.77 -11.19
N HIS A 23 2.41 16.35 -10.81
CA HIS A 23 1.34 16.03 -11.75
C HIS A 23 0.48 17.27 -12.02
N SER A 24 0.28 17.63 -13.30
CA SER A 24 -0.37 18.88 -13.73
C SER A 24 -1.84 19.01 -13.30
N GLU A 25 -2.51 17.90 -13.02
CA GLU A 25 -3.95 17.88 -12.67
C GLU A 25 -4.20 17.69 -11.17
N THR A 26 -3.15 17.66 -10.34
CA THR A 26 -3.24 17.45 -8.90
C THR A 26 -2.59 18.57 -8.10
N ALA A 27 -3.02 18.76 -6.86
CA ALA A 27 -2.41 19.69 -5.91
C ALA A 27 -2.43 19.09 -4.50
N LEU A 28 -1.32 19.19 -3.79
CA LEU A 28 -1.26 18.91 -2.37
C LEU A 28 -1.74 20.14 -1.59
N LYS A 29 -2.83 20.02 -0.82
CA LYS A 29 -3.41 21.12 -0.05
C LYS A 29 -3.14 21.02 1.44
N TYR A 30 -3.27 19.82 2.01
CA TYR A 30 -3.09 19.59 3.43
C TYR A 30 -2.11 18.46 3.67
N VAL A 31 -1.35 18.58 4.75
CA VAL A 31 -0.44 17.53 5.24
C VAL A 31 -0.68 17.34 6.73
N TYR A 32 -0.94 16.12 7.12
CA TYR A 32 -1.02 15.70 8.51
C TYR A 32 0.04 14.63 8.81
N ASP A 33 0.72 14.76 9.91
CA ASP A 33 1.54 13.72 10.54
C ASP A 33 1.48 13.89 12.06
N ILE A 34 1.55 12.79 12.80
CA ILE A 34 1.63 12.84 14.27
C ILE A 34 2.88 13.59 14.74
N ASN A 35 3.93 13.57 13.93
CA ASN A 35 5.11 14.40 14.10
C ASN A 35 4.94 15.69 13.28
N GLU A 36 4.53 16.75 13.96
CA GLU A 36 4.30 18.08 13.37
C GLU A 36 5.50 18.58 12.55
N LYS A 37 6.73 18.24 12.95
CA LYS A 37 7.93 18.62 12.20
C LYS A 37 7.94 18.03 10.80
N PHE A 38 7.51 16.76 10.65
CA PHE A 38 7.44 16.12 9.34
C PHE A 38 6.31 16.72 8.49
N ALA A 39 5.15 16.99 9.10
CA ALA A 39 4.05 17.65 8.40
C ALA A 39 4.46 19.04 7.89
N ASN A 40 5.09 19.85 8.74
CA ASN A 40 5.55 21.20 8.39
C ASN A 40 6.60 21.19 7.27
N GLN A 41 7.60 20.29 7.34
CA GLN A 41 8.62 20.16 6.30
C GLN A 41 8.05 19.85 4.92
N VAL A 42 7.07 18.93 4.85
CA VAL A 42 6.43 18.57 3.58
C VAL A 42 5.52 19.69 3.10
N ALA A 43 4.75 20.29 4.00
CA ALA A 43 3.85 21.39 3.66
C ALA A 43 4.60 22.59 3.12
N GLU A 44 5.70 23.00 3.76
CA GLU A 44 6.56 24.10 3.29
C GLU A 44 7.17 23.81 1.90
N LYS A 45 7.71 22.58 1.72
CA LYS A 45 8.33 22.18 0.43
C LYS A 45 7.37 22.28 -0.75
N PHE A 46 6.09 21.96 -0.54
CA PHE A 46 5.10 21.85 -1.61
C PHE A 46 3.99 22.91 -1.55
N ASN A 47 4.20 24.00 -0.80
CA ASN A 47 3.24 25.09 -0.62
C ASN A 47 1.84 24.62 -0.22
N ALA A 48 1.80 23.64 0.69
CA ALA A 48 0.60 23.10 1.30
C ALA A 48 0.44 23.61 2.74
N LYS A 49 -0.66 23.30 3.38
CA LYS A 49 -0.92 23.63 4.79
C LYS A 49 -0.70 22.41 5.68
N ALA A 50 0.19 22.49 6.65
CA ALA A 50 0.24 21.52 7.74
C ALA A 50 -0.97 21.72 8.67
N VAL A 51 -1.60 20.61 9.09
CA VAL A 51 -2.76 20.61 9.96
C VAL A 51 -2.50 19.76 11.21
N ASN A 52 -3.21 20.08 12.30
CA ASN A 52 -2.97 19.47 13.60
C ASN A 52 -3.80 18.21 13.85
N SER A 53 -4.77 17.94 12.98
CA SER A 53 -5.59 16.72 13.06
C SER A 53 -5.93 16.18 11.69
N PRO A 54 -6.09 14.85 11.54
CA PRO A 54 -6.52 14.26 10.28
C PRO A 54 -7.96 14.68 9.92
N GLU A 55 -8.78 14.93 10.93
CA GLU A 55 -10.17 15.40 10.76
C GLU A 55 -10.22 16.75 10.03
N GLU A 56 -9.33 17.68 10.35
CA GLU A 56 -9.24 18.98 9.66
C GLU A 56 -8.97 18.80 8.17
N ALA A 57 -8.04 17.93 7.82
CA ALA A 57 -7.72 17.63 6.43
C ALA A 57 -8.86 16.91 5.71
N ILE A 58 -9.38 15.83 6.31
CA ILE A 58 -10.38 14.95 5.67
C ILE A 58 -11.71 15.67 5.46
N ASN A 59 -12.16 16.46 6.43
CA ASN A 59 -13.46 17.13 6.35
C ASN A 59 -13.46 18.44 5.58
N SER A 60 -12.30 18.90 5.10
CA SER A 60 -12.24 20.12 4.32
C SER A 60 -12.97 20.00 2.97
N ASN A 61 -13.78 21.00 2.65
CA ASN A 61 -14.48 21.07 1.35
C ASN A 61 -13.53 21.32 0.18
N GLU A 62 -12.30 21.75 0.44
CA GLU A 62 -11.28 21.96 -0.59
C GLU A 62 -10.66 20.66 -1.09
N ILE A 63 -10.81 19.54 -0.34
CA ILE A 63 -10.19 18.25 -0.63
C ILE A 63 -11.13 17.34 -1.39
N ASN A 64 -10.62 16.74 -2.46
CA ASN A 64 -11.31 15.73 -3.25
C ASN A 64 -10.86 14.32 -2.88
N ALA A 65 -9.58 14.16 -2.55
CA ALA A 65 -8.98 12.86 -2.28
C ALA A 65 -8.02 12.91 -1.09
N ILE A 66 -7.91 11.80 -0.38
CA ILE A 66 -6.91 11.60 0.67
C ILE A 66 -5.90 10.54 0.25
N LEU A 67 -4.63 10.77 0.57
CA LEU A 67 -3.56 9.80 0.43
C LEU A 67 -3.09 9.39 1.82
N ILE A 68 -3.25 8.12 2.15
CA ILE A 68 -2.90 7.54 3.45
C ILE A 68 -1.57 6.82 3.31
N ALA A 69 -0.51 7.40 3.90
CA ALA A 69 0.86 6.88 3.97
C ALA A 69 1.40 6.92 5.42
N SER A 70 0.49 6.90 6.38
CA SER A 70 0.75 6.87 7.82
C SER A 70 1.16 5.47 8.29
N ALA A 71 1.31 5.27 9.60
CA ALA A 71 1.56 3.94 10.15
C ALA A 71 0.35 3.01 9.95
N THR A 72 0.62 1.76 9.57
CA THR A 72 -0.40 0.74 9.24
C THR A 72 -1.60 0.66 10.22
N PRO A 73 -1.41 0.72 11.56
CA PRO A 73 -2.55 0.64 12.48
C PRO A 73 -3.59 1.78 12.34
N THR A 74 -3.28 2.82 11.56
CA THR A 74 -4.19 3.95 11.34
C THR A 74 -4.95 3.89 10.01
N HIS A 75 -4.58 2.98 9.11
CA HIS A 75 -5.10 2.93 7.74
C HIS A 75 -6.62 2.69 7.74
N THR A 76 -7.10 1.65 8.43
CA THR A 76 -8.54 1.33 8.49
C THR A 76 -9.37 2.48 9.05
N LYS A 77 -8.88 3.16 10.10
CA LYS A 77 -9.54 4.36 10.64
C LYS A 77 -9.66 5.46 9.58
N PHE A 78 -8.56 5.77 8.89
CA PHE A 78 -8.57 6.85 7.91
C PHE A 78 -9.34 6.51 6.64
N ILE A 79 -9.35 5.24 6.21
CA ILE A 79 -10.22 4.77 5.13
C ILE A 79 -11.68 5.02 5.49
N THR A 80 -12.14 4.56 6.66
CA THR A 80 -13.52 4.73 7.10
C THR A 80 -13.90 6.22 7.22
N MET A 81 -13.00 7.05 7.75
CA MET A 81 -13.22 8.50 7.84
C MET A 81 -13.33 9.14 6.46
N GLY A 82 -12.45 8.79 5.52
CA GLY A 82 -12.45 9.32 4.16
C GLY A 82 -13.73 8.96 3.40
N VAL A 83 -14.17 7.71 3.52
CA VAL A 83 -15.44 7.25 2.92
C VAL A 83 -16.64 8.02 3.49
N LYS A 84 -16.72 8.19 4.82
CA LYS A 84 -17.78 8.98 5.47
C LYS A 84 -17.77 10.45 5.02
N ALA A 85 -16.61 10.99 4.72
CA ALA A 85 -16.48 12.35 4.21
C ALA A 85 -16.65 12.46 2.67
N GLY A 86 -16.92 11.36 1.98
CA GLY A 86 -17.09 11.32 0.52
C GLY A 86 -15.82 11.61 -0.28
N LYS A 87 -14.63 11.36 0.31
CA LYS A 87 -13.34 11.63 -0.33
C LYS A 87 -12.81 10.37 -1.03
N ALA A 88 -12.34 10.50 -2.27
CA ALA A 88 -11.58 9.43 -2.91
C ALA A 88 -10.33 9.08 -2.07
N ILE A 89 -9.93 7.81 -2.07
CA ILE A 89 -8.90 7.32 -1.16
C ILE A 89 -7.83 6.55 -1.92
N PHE A 90 -6.59 6.95 -1.73
CA PHE A 90 -5.43 6.09 -1.95
C PHE A 90 -4.86 5.71 -0.58
N CYS A 91 -4.69 4.43 -0.32
CA CYS A 91 -4.09 3.94 0.92
C CYS A 91 -2.91 3.04 0.63
N GLU A 92 -1.77 3.28 1.29
CA GLU A 92 -0.63 2.38 1.24
C GLU A 92 -0.96 1.00 1.80
N LYS A 93 -0.27 0.02 1.30
CA LYS A 93 -0.32 -1.36 1.79
C LYS A 93 0.45 -1.50 3.14
N PRO A 94 0.12 -2.48 3.95
CA PRO A 94 -1.13 -3.24 4.01
C PRO A 94 -2.27 -2.39 4.60
N ILE A 95 -3.52 -2.78 4.36
CA ILE A 95 -4.68 -2.10 4.98
C ILE A 95 -4.63 -2.18 6.51
N ASP A 96 -4.32 -3.36 7.05
CA ASP A 96 -3.99 -3.61 8.46
C ASP A 96 -3.20 -4.91 8.56
N LEU A 97 -2.52 -5.14 9.69
CA LEU A 97 -1.83 -6.39 9.99
C LEU A 97 -2.80 -7.49 10.52
N ASN A 98 -4.00 -7.11 10.92
CA ASN A 98 -5.05 -8.00 11.40
C ASN A 98 -6.17 -8.10 10.37
N ILE A 99 -6.40 -9.32 9.87
CA ILE A 99 -7.42 -9.58 8.84
C ILE A 99 -8.84 -9.25 9.31
N ASP A 100 -9.15 -9.42 10.60
CA ASP A 100 -10.48 -9.10 11.12
C ASP A 100 -10.76 -7.60 11.06
N LYS A 101 -9.74 -6.76 11.31
CA LYS A 101 -9.85 -5.31 11.14
C LYS A 101 -10.01 -4.93 9.67
N VAL A 102 -9.33 -5.62 8.76
CA VAL A 102 -9.52 -5.42 7.32
C VAL A 102 -10.96 -5.76 6.93
N ASN A 103 -11.45 -6.92 7.34
CA ASN A 103 -12.81 -7.37 7.05
C ASN A 103 -13.85 -6.39 7.62
N GLN A 104 -13.67 -5.94 8.86
CA GLN A 104 -14.55 -4.96 9.48
C GLN A 104 -14.52 -3.63 8.71
N CYS A 105 -13.35 -3.14 8.34
CA CYS A 105 -13.22 -1.92 7.54
C CYS A 105 -13.96 -2.04 6.20
N MET A 106 -13.83 -3.19 5.52
CA MET A 106 -14.51 -3.44 4.25
C MET A 106 -16.03 -3.49 4.41
N GLN A 107 -16.54 -4.09 5.51
CA GLN A 107 -17.96 -4.06 5.85
C GLN A 107 -18.45 -2.63 6.16
N ASP A 108 -17.66 -1.84 6.92
CA ASP A 108 -18.02 -0.46 7.30
C ASP A 108 -18.15 0.48 6.09
N ILE A 109 -17.48 0.15 4.98
CA ILE A 109 -17.52 0.95 3.73
C ILE A 109 -18.34 0.30 2.61
N GLU A 110 -18.94 -0.85 2.88
CA GLU A 110 -19.78 -1.56 1.92
C GLU A 110 -20.93 -0.68 1.41
N GLY A 111 -21.18 -0.74 0.12
CA GLY A 111 -22.21 0.10 -0.53
C GLY A 111 -21.78 1.55 -0.80
N SER A 112 -20.58 1.94 -0.39
CA SER A 112 -20.02 3.25 -0.75
C SER A 112 -19.62 3.29 -2.22
N ASN A 113 -19.92 4.40 -2.90
CA ASN A 113 -19.44 4.68 -4.26
C ASN A 113 -18.13 5.49 -4.27
N VAL A 114 -17.48 5.67 -3.13
CA VAL A 114 -16.21 6.38 -3.02
C VAL A 114 -15.09 5.52 -3.60
N PRO A 115 -14.28 6.04 -4.54
CA PRO A 115 -13.13 5.30 -5.05
C PRO A 115 -12.11 5.02 -3.93
N LEU A 116 -11.75 3.74 -3.76
CA LEU A 116 -10.69 3.28 -2.86
C LEU A 116 -9.67 2.49 -3.66
N GLN A 117 -8.41 2.93 -3.62
CA GLN A 117 -7.27 2.23 -4.21
C GLN A 117 -6.24 1.92 -3.15
N ILE A 118 -5.77 0.67 -3.12
CA ILE A 118 -4.66 0.26 -2.27
C ILE A 118 -3.36 0.29 -3.07
N GLY A 119 -2.27 0.70 -2.43
CA GLY A 119 -0.96 0.96 -3.01
C GLY A 119 -0.18 -0.29 -3.46
N PHE A 120 -0.81 -1.21 -4.18
CA PHE A 120 -0.13 -2.33 -4.83
C PHE A 120 0.53 -1.88 -6.13
N ASN A 121 1.67 -1.23 -5.99
CA ASN A 121 2.38 -0.53 -7.06
C ASN A 121 2.83 -1.42 -8.22
N ARG A 122 3.10 -2.72 -7.99
CA ARG A 122 3.56 -3.64 -9.05
C ARG A 122 2.55 -3.84 -10.16
N ARG A 123 1.25 -3.64 -9.92
CA ARG A 123 0.21 -3.68 -10.96
C ARG A 123 0.38 -2.59 -12.01
N PHE A 124 1.06 -1.49 -11.65
CA PHE A 124 1.31 -0.32 -12.51
C PHE A 124 2.72 -0.30 -13.11
N ASP A 125 3.56 -1.30 -12.79
CA ASP A 125 4.81 -1.51 -13.50
C ASP A 125 4.55 -1.96 -14.94
N ASN A 126 5.22 -1.32 -15.89
CA ASN A 126 4.99 -1.56 -17.32
C ASN A 126 5.21 -3.02 -17.73
N SER A 127 6.19 -3.70 -17.14
CA SER A 127 6.50 -5.10 -17.47
C SER A 127 5.44 -6.04 -16.90
N HIS A 128 5.05 -5.84 -15.66
CA HIS A 128 4.01 -6.63 -15.00
C HIS A 128 2.63 -6.43 -15.67
N ALA A 129 2.30 -5.18 -16.01
CA ALA A 129 1.06 -4.87 -16.73
C ALA A 129 1.02 -5.55 -18.11
N LYS A 130 2.13 -5.56 -18.84
CA LYS A 130 2.24 -6.27 -20.12
C LYS A 130 2.13 -7.79 -19.97
N ALA A 131 2.71 -8.36 -18.92
CA ALA A 131 2.56 -9.79 -18.65
C ALA A 131 1.08 -10.17 -18.40
N GLN A 132 0.40 -9.37 -17.60
CA GLN A 132 -1.04 -9.53 -17.34
C GLN A 132 -1.87 -9.36 -18.65
N GLU A 133 -1.57 -8.35 -19.45
CA GLU A 133 -2.22 -8.12 -20.73
C GLU A 133 -2.01 -9.30 -21.70
N ALA A 134 -0.79 -9.84 -21.77
CA ALA A 134 -0.45 -11.00 -22.62
C ALA A 134 -1.29 -12.23 -22.21
N ARG A 135 -1.49 -12.45 -20.92
CA ARG A 135 -2.37 -13.49 -20.40
C ARG A 135 -3.83 -13.25 -20.79
N VAL A 136 -4.36 -12.04 -20.56
CA VAL A 136 -5.76 -11.71 -20.87
C VAL A 136 -6.06 -11.84 -22.36
N LYS A 137 -5.14 -11.39 -23.21
CA LYS A 137 -5.24 -11.49 -24.68
C LYS A 137 -4.87 -12.89 -25.23
N LYS A 138 -4.54 -13.84 -24.37
CA LYS A 138 -4.09 -15.20 -24.74
C LYS A 138 -2.91 -15.23 -25.71
N ILE A 139 -2.03 -14.21 -25.68
CA ILE A 139 -0.83 -14.13 -26.53
C ILE A 139 0.15 -15.26 -26.19
N ILE A 140 0.20 -15.64 -24.91
CA ILE A 140 1.06 -16.72 -24.41
C ILE A 140 0.32 -18.07 -24.28
N GLY A 141 -0.91 -18.18 -24.77
CA GLY A 141 -1.77 -19.35 -24.56
C GLY A 141 -2.39 -19.37 -23.16
N GLU A 142 -2.70 -20.56 -22.66
CA GLU A 142 -3.19 -20.77 -21.31
C GLU A 142 -2.05 -20.64 -20.29
N LEU A 143 -2.34 -20.05 -19.15
CA LEU A 143 -1.34 -19.86 -18.10
C LEU A 143 -1.19 -21.16 -17.29
N GLU A 144 -0.02 -21.76 -17.33
CA GLU A 144 0.27 -23.01 -16.61
C GLU A 144 1.08 -22.77 -15.32
N MET A 145 2.00 -21.79 -15.35
CA MET A 145 2.89 -21.52 -14.22
C MET A 145 3.32 -20.06 -14.19
N ILE A 146 3.46 -19.54 -12.98
CA ILE A 146 4.08 -18.23 -12.72
C ILE A 146 5.26 -18.46 -11.78
N ILE A 147 6.43 -17.93 -12.13
CA ILE A 147 7.61 -17.89 -11.25
C ILE A 147 7.94 -16.43 -11.01
N ILE A 148 7.95 -16.03 -9.74
CA ILE A 148 8.32 -14.68 -9.31
C ILE A 148 9.58 -14.78 -8.46
N THR A 149 10.58 -13.97 -8.79
CA THR A 149 11.77 -13.80 -7.97
C THR A 149 11.90 -12.33 -7.60
N SER A 150 11.76 -12.03 -6.31
CA SER A 150 11.90 -10.69 -5.76
C SER A 150 13.13 -10.60 -4.87
N ARG A 151 13.87 -9.50 -5.00
CA ARG A 151 15.04 -9.22 -4.19
C ARG A 151 15.10 -7.74 -3.90
N ASP A 152 15.28 -7.39 -2.64
CA ASP A 152 15.54 -6.01 -2.24
C ASP A 152 17.05 -5.76 -2.22
N PRO A 153 17.51 -4.55 -2.55
CA PRO A 153 18.94 -4.24 -2.63
C PRO A 153 19.62 -4.25 -1.27
N GLU A 154 18.89 -3.90 -0.21
CA GLU A 154 19.39 -3.84 1.17
C GLU A 154 18.32 -4.33 2.15
N PRO A 155 18.71 -5.05 3.22
CA PRO A 155 17.78 -5.43 4.26
C PRO A 155 17.32 -4.20 5.06
N PRO A 156 16.08 -4.19 5.57
CA PRO A 156 15.57 -3.08 6.37
C PRO A 156 16.21 -3.04 7.77
N GLY A 157 16.20 -1.85 8.39
CA GLY A 157 16.67 -1.70 9.76
C GLY A 157 15.76 -2.36 10.79
N LEU A 158 16.31 -2.66 11.98
CA LEU A 158 15.62 -3.37 13.06
C LEU A 158 14.30 -2.69 13.50
N ASP A 159 14.30 -1.36 13.63
CA ASP A 159 13.11 -0.61 14.05
C ASP A 159 11.96 -0.77 13.04
N TYR A 160 12.28 -0.78 11.75
CA TYR A 160 11.32 -1.03 10.71
C TYR A 160 10.76 -2.46 10.78
N LEU A 161 11.62 -3.47 10.89
CA LEU A 161 11.21 -4.87 11.00
C LEU A 161 10.27 -5.11 12.17
N ASN A 162 10.54 -4.50 13.32
CA ASN A 162 9.68 -4.61 14.50
C ASN A 162 8.28 -4.01 14.29
N ALA A 163 8.12 -3.07 13.37
CA ALA A 163 6.86 -2.38 13.11
C ALA A 163 6.12 -2.88 11.86
N ALA A 164 6.81 -3.48 10.90
CA ALA A 164 6.29 -3.82 9.58
C ALA A 164 5.29 -4.98 9.56
N GLY A 165 5.28 -5.82 10.60
CA GLY A 165 4.37 -6.95 10.71
C GLY A 165 4.89 -8.26 10.13
N GLY A 166 6.17 -8.30 9.77
CA GLY A 166 6.90 -9.49 9.33
C GLY A 166 6.96 -9.67 7.82
N PHE A 167 7.95 -10.40 7.37
CA PHE A 167 8.36 -10.59 5.98
C PHE A 167 7.19 -10.93 5.04
N PHE A 168 6.29 -11.84 5.46
CA PHE A 168 5.16 -12.22 4.63
C PHE A 168 4.09 -11.14 4.46
N ARG A 169 3.90 -10.26 5.46
CA ARG A 169 2.88 -9.20 5.41
C ARG A 169 3.40 -7.87 4.86
N ASP A 170 4.70 -7.66 4.92
CA ASP A 170 5.29 -6.42 4.42
C ASP A 170 5.96 -6.58 3.05
N THR A 171 6.82 -7.59 2.88
CA THR A 171 7.61 -7.79 1.66
C THR A 171 6.87 -8.67 0.65
N THR A 172 6.52 -9.90 1.03
CA THR A 172 5.92 -10.84 0.06
C THR A 172 4.47 -10.55 -0.28
N ILE A 173 3.80 -9.63 0.42
CA ILE A 173 2.46 -9.15 0.05
C ILE A 173 2.41 -8.64 -1.39
N HIS A 174 3.49 -8.05 -1.88
CA HIS A 174 3.61 -7.60 -3.26
C HIS A 174 3.64 -8.76 -4.26
N ASP A 175 4.25 -9.89 -3.89
CA ASP A 175 4.31 -11.08 -4.73
C ASP A 175 2.98 -11.83 -4.72
N PHE A 176 2.29 -11.87 -3.59
CA PHE A 176 0.93 -12.39 -3.50
C PHE A 176 -0.05 -11.59 -4.35
N ASP A 177 0.03 -10.26 -4.29
CA ASP A 177 -0.82 -9.39 -5.10
C ASP A 177 -0.51 -9.53 -6.59
N LEU A 178 0.77 -9.55 -6.97
CA LEU A 178 1.20 -9.73 -8.36
C LEU A 178 0.74 -11.08 -8.93
N SER A 179 0.86 -12.15 -8.13
CA SER A 179 0.36 -13.48 -8.52
C SER A 179 -1.14 -13.43 -8.80
N ARG A 180 -1.93 -12.84 -7.93
CA ARG A 180 -3.38 -12.67 -8.12
C ARG A 180 -3.72 -11.76 -9.30
N PHE A 181 -2.97 -10.71 -9.51
CA PHE A 181 -3.14 -9.79 -10.65
C PHE A 181 -2.96 -10.52 -11.99
N ILE A 182 -1.94 -11.38 -12.10
CA ILE A 182 -1.70 -12.16 -13.30
C ILE A 182 -2.70 -13.31 -13.42
N LEU A 183 -3.02 -14.05 -12.34
CA LEU A 183 -4.01 -15.13 -12.34
C LEU A 183 -5.44 -14.63 -12.66
N GLY A 184 -5.78 -13.39 -12.27
CA GLY A 184 -7.11 -12.84 -12.43
C GLY A 184 -8.10 -13.42 -11.41
N GLU A 185 -9.24 -13.94 -11.89
CA GLU A 185 -10.32 -14.44 -11.02
C GLU A 185 -10.12 -15.85 -10.50
N ASP A 186 -9.06 -16.55 -10.94
CA ASP A 186 -8.78 -17.91 -10.48
C ASP A 186 -8.30 -17.89 -9.01
N PRO A 187 -9.05 -18.47 -8.06
CA PRO A 187 -8.75 -18.35 -6.66
C PRO A 187 -7.57 -19.26 -6.25
N ILE A 188 -6.75 -18.79 -5.32
CA ILE A 188 -5.76 -19.63 -4.65
C ILE A 188 -6.47 -20.54 -3.66
N VAL A 189 -6.22 -21.84 -3.77
CA VAL A 189 -6.86 -22.89 -2.96
C VAL A 189 -5.89 -23.59 -2.02
N GLN A 190 -4.58 -23.46 -2.25
CA GLN A 190 -3.56 -24.05 -1.38
C GLN A 190 -2.32 -23.16 -1.34
N VAL A 191 -1.71 -23.08 -0.16
CA VAL A 191 -0.44 -22.38 0.08
C VAL A 191 0.51 -23.31 0.83
N SER A 192 1.77 -23.35 0.37
CA SER A 192 2.88 -23.96 1.11
C SER A 192 4.01 -22.94 1.15
N ALA A 193 4.57 -22.65 2.33
CA ALA A 193 5.59 -21.65 2.51
C ALA A 193 6.66 -22.08 3.49
N PHE A 194 7.89 -21.65 3.21
CA PHE A 194 9.07 -21.82 4.05
C PHE A 194 9.74 -20.46 4.18
N GLY A 195 10.12 -20.08 5.38
CA GLY A 195 10.90 -18.89 5.66
C GLY A 195 12.06 -19.24 6.56
N GLU A 196 13.20 -18.58 6.36
CA GLU A 196 14.41 -18.79 7.15
C GLU A 196 15.16 -17.48 7.29
N ASN A 197 16.01 -17.41 8.30
CA ASN A 197 16.95 -16.32 8.47
C ASN A 197 18.34 -16.82 8.09
N LEU A 198 18.83 -16.41 6.92
CA LEU A 198 20.05 -16.92 6.32
C LEU A 198 21.22 -15.94 6.43
N PHE A 199 20.98 -14.64 6.46
CA PHE A 199 22.08 -13.66 6.38
C PHE A 199 21.87 -12.38 7.21
N ASP A 200 20.62 -11.95 7.51
CA ASP A 200 20.37 -10.66 8.15
C ASP A 200 20.21 -10.79 9.68
N GLU A 201 21.18 -10.28 10.42
CA GLU A 201 21.17 -10.25 11.88
C GLU A 201 20.04 -9.38 12.46
N ASN A 202 19.53 -8.38 11.74
CA ASN A 202 18.38 -7.58 12.19
C ASN A 202 17.09 -8.38 12.08
N ALA A 203 16.90 -9.11 10.99
CA ALA A 203 15.76 -10.03 10.84
C ALA A 203 15.77 -11.09 11.95
N LYS A 204 16.94 -11.65 12.26
CA LYS A 204 17.09 -12.60 13.37
C LYS A 204 16.72 -12.00 14.73
N LYS A 205 17.17 -10.77 15.03
CA LYS A 205 16.81 -10.04 16.26
C LYS A 205 15.32 -9.73 16.33
N ALA A 206 14.70 -9.39 15.19
CA ALA A 206 13.27 -9.16 15.08
C ALA A 206 12.44 -10.46 15.12
N LYS A 207 13.08 -11.64 15.14
CA LYS A 207 12.44 -12.96 15.00
C LYS A 207 11.60 -13.06 13.74
N ASP A 208 12.12 -12.54 12.66
CA ASP A 208 11.52 -12.52 11.34
C ASP A 208 12.41 -13.26 10.32
N PHE A 209 11.95 -13.38 9.10
CA PHE A 209 12.67 -14.00 8.00
C PHE A 209 13.39 -12.95 7.14
N ASP A 210 14.48 -13.34 6.48
CA ASP A 210 15.13 -12.58 5.41
C ASP A 210 15.01 -13.28 4.05
N THR A 211 14.66 -14.54 4.08
CA THR A 211 14.53 -15.37 2.88
C THR A 211 13.28 -16.23 3.00
N ALA A 212 12.48 -16.28 1.94
CA ALA A 212 11.32 -17.18 1.88
C ALA A 212 11.12 -17.75 0.50
N MET A 213 10.50 -18.93 0.47
CA MET A 213 9.97 -19.56 -0.72
C MET A 213 8.53 -19.99 -0.45
N PHE A 214 7.65 -19.79 -1.41
CA PHE A 214 6.27 -20.25 -1.28
C PHE A 214 5.71 -20.71 -2.62
N VAL A 215 4.77 -21.64 -2.53
CA VAL A 215 4.01 -22.19 -3.66
C VAL A 215 2.54 -21.89 -3.42
N LEU A 216 1.92 -21.28 -4.41
CA LEU A 216 0.49 -21.02 -4.45
C LEU A 216 -0.13 -21.93 -5.51
N LYS A 217 -1.17 -22.69 -5.14
CA LYS A 217 -1.95 -23.48 -6.09
C LYS A 217 -3.26 -22.77 -6.36
N SER A 218 -3.55 -22.49 -7.62
CA SER A 218 -4.86 -22.01 -8.06
C SER A 218 -5.83 -23.17 -8.25
N LYS A 219 -7.10 -22.86 -8.47
CA LYS A 219 -8.16 -23.87 -8.62
C LYS A 219 -8.12 -24.52 -10.00
N ALA A 220 -7.82 -23.76 -11.03
CA ALA A 220 -7.76 -24.23 -12.42
C ALA A 220 -6.48 -25.00 -12.70
#